data_27c4bf80ec575dac5e1a1e7e112bdd5a
#
_entry.id   27c4bf80ec575dac5e1a1e7e112bdd5a
#
_cell.length_a   1.000
_cell.length_b   1.000
_cell.length_c   1.000
_cell.angle_alpha   90.00
_cell.angle_beta   90.00
_cell.angle_gamma   90.00
#
_symmetry.space_group_name_H-M   'P 1'
#
loop_
_entity.id
_entity.type
_entity.pdbx_description
1 polymer ?
#
loop_
_entity_poly.entity_id
_entity_poly.type
_entity_poly.pdbx_seq_one_letter_code
_entity_poly.pdbx_strand_id
1 'polypeptide(L)'
;MKTALMLTFVVPAFSFAGEFAKPVLLMAGGEPVKVDAPGYACPSWADWDGDGRKDLLVGQFAKGKIRVYKNEGGDGVPKFKKGEFILTESKPAEVPGVW
;
A
#
# COMPACT_ATOMS: atom_id res chain seq x y z
N MET A 1 48.02 1.66 -8.67
CA MET A 1 47.57 1.81 -8.74
C MET A 1 46.94 1.58 -8.56
N LYS A 2 46.66 1.46 -8.16
CA LYS A 2 46.02 1.39 -8.06
C LYS A 2 45.07 1.24 -7.65
N THR A 3 44.77 1.17 -7.30
CA THR A 3 43.97 1.22 -6.98
C THR A 3 43.04 1.19 -6.85
N ALA A 4 42.78 1.17 -6.75
CA ALA A 4 41.88 1.43 -6.70
C ALA A 4 40.99 1.13 -6.69
N LEU A 5 40.80 0.83 -6.68
CA LEU A 5 39.96 0.79 -6.75
C LEU A 5 39.16 0.38 -6.25
N MET A 6 39.21 0.18 -6.00
CA MET A 6 38.55 0.06 -5.74
C MET A 6 37.78 0.12 -5.18
N LEU A 7 37.78 0.08 -4.98
CA LEU A 7 37.09 0.37 -4.63
C LEU A 7 36.19 0.39 -4.48
N THR A 8 36.12 0.32 -4.59
CA THR A 8 35.36 0.54 -4.63
C THR A 8 34.49 0.29 -4.41
N PHE A 9 34.34 -0.18 -4.21
CA PHE A 9 33.55 -0.20 -4.13
C PHE A 9 32.78 -0.44 -3.68
N VAL A 10 32.86 -0.53 -3.59
CA VAL A 10 32.33 -0.51 -3.29
C VAL A 10 31.59 -0.38 -2.95
N VAL A 11 31.41 -0.51 -2.86
CA VAL A 11 30.68 -0.25 -2.60
C VAL A 11 29.83 -0.14 -2.40
N PRO A 12 29.77 0.08 -2.58
CA PRO A 12 28.77 0.42 -2.34
C PRO A 12 27.93 -0.22 -2.09
N ALA A 13 27.84 -0.59 -2.02
CA ALA A 13 27.00 -1.14 -1.83
C ALA A 13 26.40 -1.18 -0.70
N PHE A 14 26.72 -1.07 -0.23
CA PHE A 14 26.36 -0.80 0.62
C PHE A 14 25.73 -0.45 1.19
N SER A 15 26.09 -0.71 1.07
CA SER A 15 25.30 -0.29 1.81
C SER A 15 24.33 0.56 1.84
N PHE A 16 23.83 0.94 1.36
CA PHE A 16 22.67 1.67 1.57
C PHE A 16 21.55 0.86 2.11
N ALA A 17 21.86 -0.29 2.56
CA ALA A 17 20.91 -1.10 3.31
C ALA A 17 20.43 -0.29 4.49
N GLY A 18 19.12 -0.17 4.68
CA GLY A 18 18.54 0.61 5.76
C GLY A 18 18.27 2.05 5.43
N GLU A 19 18.69 2.47 4.25
CA GLU A 19 18.33 3.81 3.80
C GLU A 19 17.06 3.73 2.98
N PHE A 20 16.10 4.57 3.29
CA PHE A 20 14.83 4.62 2.59
C PHE A 20 14.62 6.01 2.03
N ALA A 21 13.89 6.09 0.93
CA ALA A 21 13.45 7.36 0.41
C ALA A 21 12.55 8.02 1.46
N LYS A 22 12.41 9.34 1.34
CA LYS A 22 11.51 10.08 2.20
C LYS A 22 10.09 9.52 2.08
N PRO A 23 9.40 9.30 3.18
CA PRO A 23 8.04 8.78 3.10
C PRO A 23 7.12 9.73 2.37
N VAL A 24 6.18 9.18 1.59
CA VAL A 24 5.16 9.97 0.93
C VAL A 24 3.79 9.45 1.33
N LEU A 25 2.84 10.35 1.41
CA LEU A 25 1.47 10.01 1.75
C LEU A 25 0.81 9.36 0.53
N LEU A 26 0.21 8.20 0.70
CA LEU A 26 -0.52 7.57 -0.39
C LEU A 26 -1.82 8.31 -0.63
N MET A 27 -2.07 8.65 -1.88
CA MET A 27 -3.28 9.38 -2.28
C MET A 27 -4.16 8.48 -3.13
N ALA A 28 -5.45 8.64 -3.01
CA ALA A 28 -6.44 7.90 -3.79
C ALA A 28 -7.61 8.83 -4.10
N GLY A 29 -7.84 9.07 -5.39
CA GLY A 29 -8.92 9.95 -5.81
C GLY A 29 -8.79 11.36 -5.28
N GLY A 30 -7.57 11.84 -5.06
CA GLY A 30 -7.32 13.18 -4.57
C GLY A 30 -7.36 13.33 -3.05
N GLU A 31 -7.50 12.22 -2.32
CA GLU A 31 -7.55 12.24 -0.86
C GLU A 31 -6.55 11.25 -0.30
N PRO A 32 -6.03 11.49 0.91
CA PRO A 32 -5.14 10.51 1.53
C PRO A 32 -5.85 9.18 1.80
N VAL A 33 -5.12 8.09 1.62
CA VAL A 33 -5.59 6.77 2.04
C VAL A 33 -5.60 6.75 3.56
N LYS A 34 -6.75 6.48 4.15
CA LYS A 34 -6.86 6.42 5.61
C LYS A 34 -8.01 5.51 6.00
N VAL A 35 -8.02 5.12 7.25
CA VAL A 35 -9.08 4.28 7.81
C VAL A 35 -9.83 5.08 8.88
N ASP A 36 -11.01 4.56 9.27
CA ASP A 36 -11.81 5.20 10.30
C ASP A 36 -11.15 5.05 11.67
N ALA A 37 -11.49 5.95 12.59
CA ALA A 37 -10.99 5.87 13.94
C ALA A 37 -11.43 4.54 14.57
N PRO A 38 -10.60 3.91 15.40
CA PRO A 38 -9.33 4.40 15.96
C PRO A 38 -8.12 4.16 15.06
N GLY A 39 -8.30 3.68 13.83
CA GLY A 39 -7.19 3.50 12.91
C GLY A 39 -6.82 2.05 12.72
N TYR A 40 -5.54 1.74 12.95
CA TYR A 40 -4.99 0.38 12.78
C TYR A 40 -5.20 -0.15 11.37
N ALA A 41 -4.65 0.58 10.39
CA ALA A 41 -4.73 0.19 8.99
C ALA A 41 -3.93 -1.08 8.74
N CYS A 42 -4.53 -2.00 8.00
CA CYS A 42 -3.89 -3.26 7.64
C CYS A 42 -3.91 -3.39 6.12
N PRO A 43 -2.85 -2.95 5.44
CA PRO A 43 -2.83 -2.95 3.97
C PRO A 43 -2.48 -4.30 3.39
N SER A 44 -3.00 -4.58 2.21
CA SER A 44 -2.68 -5.76 1.42
C SER A 44 -2.66 -5.37 -0.05
N TRP A 45 -1.78 -5.99 -0.81
CA TRP A 45 -1.54 -5.65 -2.22
C TRP A 45 -1.91 -6.87 -3.06
N ALA A 46 -3.04 -6.81 -3.75
CA ALA A 46 -3.53 -7.94 -4.52
C ALA A 46 -4.44 -7.48 -5.65
N ASP A 47 -4.52 -8.29 -6.72
CA ASP A 47 -5.43 -8.00 -7.83
C ASP A 47 -6.84 -8.41 -7.42
N TRP A 48 -7.63 -7.44 -7.00
CA TRP A 48 -8.95 -7.70 -6.44
C TRP A 48 -9.99 -8.08 -7.50
N ASP A 49 -9.93 -7.47 -8.67
CA ASP A 49 -10.94 -7.68 -9.69
C ASP A 49 -10.46 -8.47 -10.90
N GLY A 50 -9.24 -8.96 -10.90
CA GLY A 50 -8.75 -9.81 -11.96
C GLY A 50 -8.34 -9.07 -13.22
N ASP A 51 -8.09 -7.75 -13.13
CA ASP A 51 -7.72 -6.97 -14.32
C ASP A 51 -6.21 -7.00 -14.62
N GLY A 52 -5.44 -7.73 -13.84
CA GLY A 52 -4.00 -7.84 -14.03
C GLY A 52 -3.20 -6.77 -13.30
N ARG A 53 -3.86 -5.81 -12.66
CA ARG A 53 -3.21 -4.77 -11.87
C ARG A 53 -3.50 -5.02 -10.41
N LYS A 54 -2.49 -4.84 -9.58
CA LYS A 54 -2.71 -5.03 -8.15
C LYS A 54 -3.36 -3.79 -7.56
N ASP A 55 -4.31 -4.03 -6.70
CA ASP A 55 -5.07 -3.00 -6.01
C ASP A 55 -4.65 -2.97 -4.55
N LEU A 56 -4.97 -1.88 -3.86
CA LEU A 56 -4.67 -1.74 -2.45
C LEU A 56 -5.94 -2.03 -1.65
N LEU A 57 -5.87 -3.05 -0.80
CA LEU A 57 -6.94 -3.37 0.13
C LEU A 57 -6.50 -2.96 1.52
N VAL A 58 -7.33 -2.23 2.23
CA VAL A 58 -6.97 -1.75 3.57
C VAL A 58 -8.04 -2.14 4.56
N GLY A 59 -7.71 -3.06 5.45
CA GLY A 59 -8.56 -3.40 6.58
C GLY A 59 -8.41 -2.37 7.67
N GLN A 60 -9.42 -2.29 8.54
CA GLN A 60 -9.42 -1.35 9.65
C GLN A 60 -9.97 -2.00 10.90
N PHE A 61 -9.61 -1.42 12.03
CA PHE A 61 -10.12 -1.91 13.32
C PHE A 61 -11.62 -1.72 13.43
N ALA A 62 -12.12 -0.53 13.05
CA ALA A 62 -13.53 -0.20 13.23
C ALA A 62 -14.41 -1.16 12.44
N LYS A 63 -15.10 -2.04 13.15
CA LYS A 63 -16.05 -3.02 12.60
C LYS A 63 -15.45 -3.99 11.60
N GLY A 64 -14.12 -4.05 11.50
CA GLY A 64 -13.44 -4.95 10.60
C GLY A 64 -13.80 -4.74 9.14
N LYS A 65 -14.05 -3.50 8.74
CA LYS A 65 -14.37 -3.18 7.36
C LYS A 65 -13.12 -3.14 6.52
N ILE A 66 -13.27 -3.36 5.22
CA ILE A 66 -12.16 -3.36 4.29
C ILE A 66 -12.48 -2.44 3.12
N ARG A 67 -11.56 -1.53 2.80
CA ARG A 67 -11.68 -0.69 1.61
C ARG A 67 -10.79 -1.21 0.51
N VAL A 68 -11.29 -1.11 -0.72
CA VAL A 68 -10.52 -1.42 -1.91
C VAL A 68 -10.26 -0.11 -2.64
N TYR A 69 -9.00 0.12 -2.97
CA TYR A 69 -8.57 1.25 -3.76
C TYR A 69 -8.09 0.69 -5.08
N LYS A 70 -8.88 0.85 -6.13
CA LYS A 70 -8.55 0.31 -7.44
C LYS A 70 -7.35 1.03 -8.02
N ASN A 71 -6.43 0.26 -8.58
CA ASN A 71 -5.24 0.79 -9.22
C ASN A 71 -5.50 0.92 -10.72
N GLU A 72 -5.45 2.15 -11.21
CA GLU A 72 -5.59 2.44 -12.64
C GLU A 72 -4.24 2.62 -13.31
N GLY A 73 -3.16 2.61 -12.54
CA GLY A 73 -1.81 2.67 -13.07
C GLY A 73 -1.23 1.27 -13.17
N GLY A 74 0.08 1.18 -13.32
CA GLY A 74 0.76 -0.10 -13.28
C GLY A 74 1.23 -0.43 -11.87
N ASP A 75 1.76 -1.64 -11.69
CA ASP A 75 2.24 -2.05 -10.37
C ASP A 75 3.46 -1.23 -9.94
N GLY A 76 4.24 -0.74 -10.90
CA GLY A 76 5.41 0.07 -10.60
C GLY A 76 5.08 1.53 -10.29
N VAL A 77 3.99 2.05 -10.87
CA VAL A 77 3.54 3.42 -10.63
C VAL A 77 2.03 3.39 -10.43
N PRO A 78 1.58 3.02 -9.24
CA PRO A 78 0.16 2.89 -8.99
C PRO A 78 -0.55 4.24 -8.98
N LYS A 79 -1.81 4.22 -9.42
CA LYS A 79 -2.67 5.38 -9.39
C LYS A 79 -4.02 4.92 -8.88
N PHE A 80 -4.33 5.24 -7.64
CA PHE A 80 -5.50 4.70 -6.97
C PHE A 80 -6.73 5.57 -7.16
N LYS A 81 -7.85 4.91 -7.43
CA LYS A 81 -9.16 5.55 -7.37
C LYS A 81 -9.59 5.70 -5.92
N LYS A 82 -10.62 6.50 -5.70
CA LYS A 82 -11.20 6.65 -4.37
C LYS A 82 -11.58 5.28 -3.81
N GLY A 83 -11.33 5.07 -2.53
CA GLY A 83 -11.60 3.80 -1.88
C GLY A 83 -13.08 3.56 -1.66
N GLU A 84 -13.47 2.30 -1.76
CA GLU A 84 -14.85 1.87 -1.53
C GLU A 84 -14.84 0.65 -0.62
N PHE A 85 -15.81 0.57 0.27
CA PHE A 85 -15.91 -0.59 1.12
C PHE A 85 -16.32 -1.82 0.33
N ILE A 86 -15.78 -2.97 0.69
CA ILE A 86 -16.27 -4.25 0.19
C ILE A 86 -17.68 -4.43 0.74
N LEU A 87 -18.61 -4.81 -0.11
CA LEU A 87 -20.01 -4.92 0.27
C LEU A 87 -20.46 -6.36 0.38
N THR A 88 -21.37 -6.61 1.29
CA THR A 88 -22.12 -7.85 1.40
C THR A 88 -23.58 -7.45 1.50
N GLU A 89 -24.40 -7.92 0.55
CA GLU A 89 -25.82 -7.60 0.53
C GLU A 89 -26.06 -6.09 0.62
N SER A 90 -25.30 -5.35 -0.18
CA SER A 90 -25.42 -3.88 -0.28
C SER A 90 -25.02 -3.10 0.96
N LYS A 91 -24.36 -3.74 1.91
CA LYS A 91 -23.83 -3.08 3.10
C LYS A 91 -22.34 -3.33 3.19
N PRO A 92 -21.59 -2.45 3.81
CA PRO A 92 -20.18 -2.75 4.03
C PRO A 92 -20.03 -4.06 4.80
N ALA A 93 -19.19 -4.94 4.29
CA ALA A 93 -18.89 -6.19 4.98
C ALA A 93 -18.18 -5.88 6.29
N GLU A 94 -18.54 -6.59 7.34
CA GLU A 94 -17.94 -6.41 8.66
C GLU A 94 -17.45 -7.75 9.14
N VAL A 95 -16.26 -7.78 9.72
CA VAL A 95 -15.73 -8.99 10.31
C VAL A 95 -16.05 -8.96 11.80
N PRO A 96 -16.91 -9.85 12.28
CA PRO A 96 -17.27 -9.85 13.70
C PRO A 96 -16.10 -10.32 14.54
N GLY A 97 -16.02 -9.80 15.76
CA GLY A 97 -14.96 -10.20 16.67
C GLY A 97 -14.53 -9.07 17.56
N VAL A 98 -13.50 -9.34 18.31
CA VAL A 98 -12.85 -8.34 19.16
C VAL A 98 -11.50 -8.07 18.49
N TRP A 99 -11.24 -6.83 18.22
CA TRP A 99 -10.04 -6.42 17.51
C TRP A 99 -9.08 -5.71 18.43
#